data_69088b7eb32a74410fac4baa1509e349
#
_entry.id   69088b7eb32a74410fac4baa1509e349
#
_cell.length_a   1.000
_cell.length_b   1.000
_cell.length_c   1.000
_cell.angle_alpha   90.00
_cell.angle_beta   90.00
_cell.angle_gamma   90.00
#
_symmetry.space_group_name_H-M   'P 1'
#
loop_
_entity.id
_entity.type
_entity.pdbx_description
1 polymer ?
#
loop_
_entity_poly.entity_id
_entity_poly.type
_entity_poly.pdbx_seq_one_letter_code
_entity_poly.pdbx_strand_id
1 'polypeptide(L)'
;MPILVDCDWGKKNQDVSGKYKVRGYPTVIFTDSEGKEVERLRGRDGASVAGQIGGVAEKYAKAAAWAEYDEGTFGEAAEAKKPLLVFFTDGKRKSLAQEDVFIDPKLEKALESFLLVRHEISKECDICKGNRVRQGPAIYFMDPLAEEPSKKPLYKVTSYKSAKNLEGVLKMVFKRWEKALKKHEE
;
A
#
# COMPACT_ATOMS: atom_id res chain seq x y z
N MET A 1 -12.24 -0.06 -3.53
CA MET A 1 -13.51 0.71 -3.36
C MET A 1 -14.32 0.61 -4.64
N PRO A 2 -15.57 0.15 -4.63
CA PRO A 2 -16.43 0.18 -5.80
C PRO A 2 -16.85 1.61 -6.13
N ILE A 3 -16.76 2.00 -7.40
CA ILE A 3 -17.22 3.29 -7.92
C ILE A 3 -18.25 3.01 -8.99
N LEU A 4 -19.45 3.58 -8.85
CA LEU A 4 -20.47 3.57 -9.89
C LEU A 4 -20.30 4.82 -10.76
N VAL A 5 -20.07 4.62 -12.06
CA VAL A 5 -19.99 5.71 -13.03
C VAL A 5 -21.21 5.61 -13.95
N ASP A 6 -22.08 6.62 -13.90
CA ASP A 6 -23.20 6.75 -14.79
C ASP A 6 -22.74 7.39 -16.10
N CYS A 7 -22.79 6.61 -17.19
CA CYS A 7 -22.45 7.06 -18.54
C CYS A 7 -23.72 7.15 -19.44
N ASP A 8 -24.85 7.57 -18.86
CA ASP A 8 -26.17 7.52 -19.47
C ASP A 8 -26.19 8.14 -20.88
N TRP A 9 -26.53 7.29 -21.84
CA TRP A 9 -26.90 7.60 -23.24
C TRP A 9 -26.09 8.73 -23.89
N GLY A 10 -24.78 8.72 -23.67
CA GLY A 10 -23.87 9.58 -24.40
C GLY A 10 -23.76 11.01 -23.90
N LYS A 11 -24.25 11.35 -22.71
CA LYS A 11 -24.25 12.72 -22.21
C LYS A 11 -23.39 12.95 -20.96
N LYS A 12 -23.12 11.90 -20.16
CA LYS A 12 -22.32 12.02 -18.94
C LYS A 12 -21.09 11.12 -19.00
N ASN A 13 -19.99 11.58 -18.43
CA ASN A 13 -18.75 10.81 -18.25
C ASN A 13 -18.25 10.10 -19.54
N GLN A 14 -18.38 10.77 -20.69
CA GLN A 14 -17.92 10.26 -21.98
C GLN A 14 -16.39 10.06 -22.01
N ASP A 15 -15.66 10.90 -21.31
CA ASP A 15 -14.23 10.79 -21.08
C ASP A 15 -13.87 9.46 -20.43
N VAL A 16 -14.61 9.05 -19.38
CA VAL A 16 -14.45 7.75 -18.71
C VAL A 16 -14.81 6.60 -19.63
N SER A 17 -15.96 6.68 -20.30
CA SER A 17 -16.40 5.69 -21.26
C SER A 17 -15.39 5.50 -22.40
N GLY A 18 -14.85 6.61 -22.92
CA GLY A 18 -13.81 6.61 -23.95
C GLY A 18 -12.47 6.04 -23.43
N LYS A 19 -12.02 6.47 -22.26
CA LYS A 19 -10.79 6.00 -21.61
C LYS A 19 -10.77 4.49 -21.50
N TYR A 20 -11.87 3.89 -21.03
CA TYR A 20 -11.98 2.45 -20.81
C TYR A 20 -12.61 1.69 -21.98
N LYS A 21 -12.83 2.35 -23.12
CA LYS A 21 -13.39 1.73 -24.35
C LYS A 21 -14.66 0.94 -24.06
N VAL A 22 -15.57 1.52 -23.27
CA VAL A 22 -16.86 0.89 -22.91
C VAL A 22 -17.76 0.85 -24.15
N ARG A 23 -18.17 -0.35 -24.56
CA ARG A 23 -19.00 -0.57 -25.75
C ARG A 23 -20.45 -0.96 -25.44
N GLY A 24 -20.76 -1.17 -24.18
CA GLY A 24 -22.09 -1.58 -23.74
C GLY A 24 -22.22 -1.58 -22.22
N TYR A 25 -23.46 -1.67 -21.74
CA TYR A 25 -23.79 -1.62 -20.32
C TYR A 25 -24.54 -2.86 -19.86
N PRO A 26 -24.39 -3.28 -18.61
CA PRO A 26 -23.37 -2.82 -17.65
C PRO A 26 -21.96 -3.31 -18.03
N THR A 27 -20.96 -2.50 -17.76
CA THR A 27 -19.53 -2.90 -17.83
C THR A 27 -18.89 -2.67 -16.47
N VAL A 28 -18.25 -3.69 -15.92
CA VAL A 28 -17.49 -3.62 -14.67
C VAL A 28 -16.02 -3.78 -15.01
N ILE A 29 -15.21 -2.84 -14.52
CA ILE A 29 -13.78 -2.77 -14.78
C ILE A 29 -13.07 -2.69 -13.43
N PHE A 30 -12.06 -3.53 -13.24
CA PHE A 30 -11.14 -3.43 -12.11
C PHE A 30 -9.96 -2.58 -12.53
N THR A 31 -9.63 -1.59 -11.72
CA THR A 31 -8.49 -0.69 -11.97
C THR A 31 -7.53 -0.73 -10.78
N ASP A 32 -6.25 -0.43 -11.07
CA ASP A 32 -5.29 -0.10 -10.02
C ASP A 32 -5.55 1.30 -9.44
N SER A 33 -4.73 1.69 -8.46
CA SER A 33 -4.82 3.01 -7.80
C SER A 33 -4.60 4.21 -8.74
N GLU A 34 -3.96 3.99 -9.88
CA GLU A 34 -3.73 5.00 -10.92
C GLU A 34 -4.88 5.04 -11.95
N GLY A 35 -5.90 4.20 -11.77
CA GLY A 35 -7.04 4.10 -12.68
C GLY A 35 -6.69 3.45 -14.01
N LYS A 36 -5.67 2.58 -14.04
CA LYS A 36 -5.37 1.74 -15.20
C LYS A 36 -6.18 0.44 -15.10
N GLU A 37 -6.82 0.04 -16.19
CA GLU A 37 -7.55 -1.22 -16.24
C GLU A 37 -6.58 -2.40 -15.98
N VAL A 38 -6.89 -3.23 -14.99
CA VAL A 38 -6.15 -4.45 -14.65
C VAL A 38 -6.91 -5.69 -15.06
N GLU A 39 -8.25 -5.64 -14.97
CA GLU A 39 -9.11 -6.70 -15.40
C GLU A 39 -10.51 -6.17 -15.73
N ARG A 40 -11.26 -6.93 -16.52
CA ARG A 40 -12.65 -6.61 -16.89
C ARG A 40 -13.54 -7.82 -16.59
N LEU A 41 -14.66 -7.57 -15.92
CA LEU A 41 -15.63 -8.61 -15.62
C LEU A 41 -16.19 -9.20 -16.91
N ARG A 42 -16.14 -10.53 -17.03
CA ARG A 42 -16.63 -11.27 -18.21
C ARG A 42 -17.87 -12.08 -17.91
N GLY A 43 -18.05 -12.51 -16.66
CA GLY A 43 -19.21 -13.27 -16.21
C GLY A 43 -20.46 -12.40 -16.09
N ARG A 44 -21.65 -13.00 -16.28
CA ARG A 44 -22.94 -12.33 -16.11
C ARG A 44 -23.82 -12.99 -15.03
N ASP A 45 -23.47 -14.20 -14.64
CA ASP A 45 -24.13 -14.91 -13.54
C ASP A 45 -23.43 -14.65 -12.20
N GLY A 46 -24.17 -14.77 -11.11
CA GLY A 46 -23.66 -14.42 -9.79
C GLY A 46 -22.43 -15.21 -9.35
N ALA A 47 -22.32 -16.48 -9.73
CA ALA A 47 -21.18 -17.33 -9.35
C ALA A 47 -19.90 -16.91 -10.09
N SER A 48 -19.98 -16.67 -11.41
CA SER A 48 -18.87 -16.19 -12.22
C SER A 48 -18.39 -14.80 -11.76
N VAL A 49 -19.34 -13.90 -11.44
CA VAL A 49 -19.02 -12.58 -10.92
C VAL A 49 -18.30 -12.67 -9.55
N ALA A 50 -18.85 -13.44 -8.62
CA ALA A 50 -18.25 -13.63 -7.30
C ALA A 50 -16.87 -14.27 -7.38
N GLY A 51 -16.70 -15.29 -8.22
CA GLY A 51 -15.42 -15.96 -8.44
C GLY A 51 -14.37 -15.03 -9.03
N GLN A 52 -14.74 -14.18 -10.00
CA GLN A 52 -13.81 -13.23 -10.61
C GLN A 52 -13.44 -12.09 -9.65
N ILE A 53 -14.41 -11.56 -8.88
CA ILE A 53 -14.14 -10.57 -7.81
C ILE A 53 -13.21 -11.18 -6.77
N GLY A 54 -13.48 -12.40 -6.32
CA GLY A 54 -12.65 -13.11 -5.37
C GLY A 54 -11.21 -13.31 -5.87
N GLY A 55 -11.04 -13.72 -7.11
CA GLY A 55 -9.72 -13.90 -7.73
C GLY A 55 -8.93 -12.60 -7.87
N VAL A 56 -9.59 -11.50 -8.25
CA VAL A 56 -8.96 -10.18 -8.29
C VAL A 56 -8.60 -9.73 -6.89
N ALA A 57 -9.52 -9.85 -5.93
CA ALA A 57 -9.27 -9.48 -4.54
C ALA A 57 -8.10 -10.29 -3.94
N GLU A 58 -8.06 -11.60 -4.16
CA GLU A 58 -6.97 -12.46 -3.68
C GLU A 58 -5.62 -12.07 -4.29
N LYS A 59 -5.60 -11.82 -5.61
CA LYS A 59 -4.40 -11.39 -6.34
C LYS A 59 -3.82 -10.09 -5.78
N TYR A 60 -4.68 -9.12 -5.42
CA TYR A 60 -4.25 -7.84 -4.91
C TYR A 60 -4.09 -7.81 -3.38
N ALA A 61 -4.85 -8.63 -2.63
CA ALA A 61 -4.66 -8.77 -1.18
C ALA A 61 -3.32 -9.39 -0.79
N LYS A 62 -2.77 -10.29 -1.62
CA LYS A 62 -1.44 -10.87 -1.41
C LYS A 62 -0.31 -9.86 -1.55
N ALA A 63 -0.55 -8.71 -2.18
CA ALA A 63 0.50 -7.71 -2.42
C ALA A 63 0.97 -6.96 -1.16
N ALA A 64 0.21 -7.00 -0.04
CA ALA A 64 0.65 -6.42 1.23
C ALA A 64 -0.05 -7.11 2.41
N ALA A 65 0.60 -8.09 3.02
CA ALA A 65 0.18 -8.63 4.31
C ALA A 65 0.61 -7.67 5.43
N TRP A 66 -0.31 -6.79 5.85
CA TRP A 66 -0.07 -5.86 6.93
C TRP A 66 -0.22 -6.53 8.30
N ALA A 67 0.80 -6.40 9.15
CA ALA A 67 0.66 -6.62 10.58
C ALA A 67 0.15 -5.34 11.27
N GLU A 68 -0.52 -5.49 12.40
CA GLU A 68 -0.79 -4.38 13.28
C GLU A 68 0.46 -4.09 14.13
N TYR A 69 0.65 -2.80 14.46
CA TYR A 69 1.77 -2.41 15.31
C TYR A 69 1.48 -2.77 16.76
N ASP A 70 2.40 -3.50 17.37
CA ASP A 70 2.41 -3.83 18.81
C ASP A 70 3.82 -3.72 19.41
N GLU A 71 3.94 -4.04 20.70
CA GLU A 71 5.23 -3.98 21.42
C GLU A 71 6.26 -5.01 20.90
N GLY A 72 5.81 -6.12 20.32
CA GLY A 72 6.67 -7.19 19.76
C GLY A 72 7.18 -6.91 18.36
N THR A 73 6.56 -5.98 17.65
CA THR A 73 6.79 -5.74 16.21
C THR A 73 8.28 -5.51 15.86
N PHE A 74 9.01 -4.76 16.68
CA PHE A 74 10.45 -4.55 16.43
C PHE A 74 11.27 -5.82 16.67
N GLY A 75 10.90 -6.63 17.67
CA GLY A 75 11.51 -7.93 17.96
C GLY A 75 11.35 -8.90 16.78
N GLU A 76 10.13 -9.04 16.28
CA GLU A 76 9.83 -9.87 15.10
C GLU A 76 10.63 -9.44 13.86
N ALA A 77 10.71 -8.14 13.61
CA ALA A 77 11.49 -7.60 12.50
C ALA A 77 12.99 -7.86 12.65
N ALA A 78 13.51 -7.77 13.88
CA ALA A 78 14.90 -8.06 14.20
C ALA A 78 15.24 -9.54 14.01
N GLU A 79 14.39 -10.45 14.51
CA GLU A 79 14.52 -11.90 14.34
C GLU A 79 14.46 -12.31 12.87
N ALA A 80 13.52 -11.72 12.10
CA ALA A 80 13.39 -11.94 10.68
C ALA A 80 14.51 -11.29 9.85
N LYS A 81 15.37 -10.47 10.46
CA LYS A 81 16.39 -9.65 9.80
C LYS A 81 15.81 -8.84 8.63
N LYS A 82 14.65 -8.23 8.85
CA LYS A 82 13.96 -7.39 7.86
C LYS A 82 13.79 -5.97 8.38
N PRO A 83 13.99 -4.95 7.54
CA PRO A 83 13.64 -3.58 7.92
C PRO A 83 12.13 -3.44 8.06
N LEU A 84 11.70 -2.58 8.98
CA LEU A 84 10.29 -2.32 9.22
C LEU A 84 9.80 -1.21 8.30
N LEU A 85 8.68 -1.44 7.60
CA LEU A 85 7.93 -0.41 6.91
C LEU A 85 6.65 -0.14 7.69
N VAL A 86 6.56 1.03 8.31
CA VAL A 86 5.36 1.46 9.04
C VAL A 86 4.59 2.46 8.18
N PHE A 87 3.39 2.08 7.79
CA PHE A 87 2.45 2.96 7.10
C PHE A 87 1.48 3.57 8.10
N PHE A 88 1.63 4.88 8.32
CA PHE A 88 0.72 5.66 9.16
C PHE A 88 -0.43 6.20 8.32
N THR A 89 -1.65 5.85 8.73
CA THR A 89 -2.90 6.29 8.08
C THR A 89 -3.76 7.10 9.04
N ASP A 90 -4.44 8.11 8.53
CA ASP A 90 -5.47 8.87 9.26
C ASP A 90 -6.88 8.58 8.72
N GLY A 91 -7.02 7.56 7.88
CA GLY A 91 -8.28 7.15 7.25
C GLY A 91 -8.82 8.14 6.21
N LYS A 92 -8.14 9.26 5.96
CA LYS A 92 -8.60 10.24 4.99
C LYS A 92 -8.26 9.85 3.56
N ARG A 93 -8.89 10.52 2.61
CA ARG A 93 -8.77 10.24 1.17
C ARG A 93 -7.34 10.03 0.67
N LYS A 94 -6.38 10.85 1.13
CA LYS A 94 -4.97 10.72 0.69
C LYS A 94 -4.31 9.47 1.26
N SER A 95 -4.62 9.12 2.50
CA SER A 95 -4.11 7.90 3.14
C SER A 95 -4.68 6.65 2.49
N LEU A 96 -5.99 6.63 2.20
CA LEU A 96 -6.64 5.54 1.48
C LEU A 96 -6.07 5.38 0.06
N ALA A 97 -5.86 6.48 -0.66
CA ALA A 97 -5.23 6.43 -1.97
C ALA A 97 -3.78 5.91 -1.92
N GLN A 98 -3.03 6.18 -0.84
CA GLN A 98 -1.70 5.61 -0.65
C GLN A 98 -1.76 4.13 -0.29
N GLU A 99 -2.75 3.70 0.47
CA GLU A 99 -2.99 2.31 0.82
C GLU A 99 -3.25 1.47 -0.43
N ASP A 100 -4.05 2.00 -1.37
CA ASP A 100 -4.30 1.38 -2.68
C ASP A 100 -3.01 1.19 -3.51
N VAL A 101 -2.00 2.03 -3.33
CA VAL A 101 -0.72 1.89 -4.04
C VAL A 101 0.05 0.65 -3.59
N PHE A 102 -0.04 0.28 -2.32
CA PHE A 102 0.70 -0.88 -1.80
C PHE A 102 0.21 -2.22 -2.38
N ILE A 103 -1.01 -2.28 -2.90
CA ILE A 103 -1.54 -3.46 -3.56
C ILE A 103 -1.18 -3.56 -5.05
N ASP A 104 -0.40 -2.61 -5.59
CA ASP A 104 0.08 -2.69 -6.98
C ASP A 104 1.05 -3.88 -7.13
N PRO A 105 0.80 -4.82 -8.04
CA PRO A 105 1.64 -6.01 -8.24
C PRO A 105 3.11 -5.71 -8.51
N LYS A 106 3.44 -4.51 -9.00
CA LYS A 106 4.83 -4.09 -9.22
C LYS A 106 5.62 -3.93 -7.95
N LEU A 107 4.93 -3.70 -6.81
CA LEU A 107 5.56 -3.50 -5.51
C LEU A 107 5.73 -4.81 -4.73
N GLU A 108 4.98 -5.86 -5.08
CA GLU A 108 4.92 -7.13 -4.35
C GLU A 108 6.32 -7.65 -3.98
N LYS A 109 7.17 -7.87 -4.98
CA LYS A 109 8.54 -8.37 -4.76
C LYS A 109 9.40 -7.43 -3.91
N ALA A 110 9.23 -6.12 -4.02
CA ALA A 110 9.99 -5.17 -3.23
C ALA A 110 9.49 -5.10 -1.78
N LEU A 111 8.19 -5.27 -1.56
CA LEU A 111 7.56 -5.27 -0.24
C LEU A 111 7.89 -6.53 0.57
N GLU A 112 8.10 -7.69 -0.06
CA GLU A 112 8.53 -8.93 0.60
C GLU A 112 9.81 -8.78 1.42
N SER A 113 10.66 -7.82 1.06
CA SER A 113 11.91 -7.53 1.77
C SER A 113 11.71 -6.77 3.08
N PHE A 114 10.49 -6.37 3.41
CA PHE A 114 10.13 -5.60 4.60
C PHE A 114 9.15 -6.35 5.48
N LEU A 115 9.18 -6.10 6.78
CA LEU A 115 8.03 -6.38 7.63
C LEU A 115 7.07 -5.19 7.50
N LEU A 116 5.86 -5.45 7.05
CA LEU A 116 4.88 -4.40 6.75
C LEU A 116 3.94 -4.20 7.93
N VAL A 117 3.86 -2.98 8.43
CA VAL A 117 3.00 -2.60 9.54
C VAL A 117 2.11 -1.45 9.14
N ARG A 118 0.80 -1.61 9.35
CA ARG A 118 -0.18 -0.55 9.24
C ARG A 118 -0.52 -0.01 10.61
N HIS A 119 -0.51 1.29 10.76
CA HIS A 119 -0.82 1.93 12.03
C HIS A 119 -1.73 3.15 11.85
N GLU A 120 -2.82 3.19 12.63
CA GLU A 120 -3.73 4.32 12.61
C GLU A 120 -3.24 5.44 13.53
N ILE A 121 -3.20 6.66 12.99
CA ILE A 121 -2.73 7.84 13.74
C ILE A 121 -3.77 8.20 14.79
N SER A 122 -3.38 8.16 16.06
CA SER A 122 -4.19 8.59 17.19
C SER A 122 -3.43 9.53 18.12
N LYS A 123 -4.15 10.22 19.00
CA LYS A 123 -3.53 11.09 20.01
C LYS A 123 -2.78 10.30 21.09
N GLU A 124 -3.12 9.04 21.27
CA GLU A 124 -2.53 8.16 22.30
C GLU A 124 -1.36 7.35 21.78
N CYS A 125 -1.15 7.36 20.47
CA CYS A 125 -0.11 6.59 19.80
C CYS A 125 1.30 7.09 20.13
N ASP A 126 2.08 6.31 20.88
CA ASP A 126 3.44 6.69 21.31
C ASP A 126 4.44 6.72 20.15
N ILE A 127 4.35 5.77 19.20
CA ILE A 127 5.20 5.81 18.00
C ILE A 127 4.88 7.03 17.12
N CYS A 128 3.61 7.48 17.09
CA CYS A 128 3.24 8.72 16.38
C CYS A 128 3.83 9.94 17.08
N LYS A 129 3.74 10.03 18.41
CA LYS A 129 4.33 11.11 19.23
C LYS A 129 5.84 11.16 19.07
N GLY A 130 6.52 10.01 19.25
CA GLY A 130 7.97 9.89 19.13
C GLY A 130 8.50 10.32 17.77
N ASN A 131 7.77 10.04 16.71
CA ASN A 131 8.11 10.40 15.33
C ASN A 131 7.47 11.68 14.83
N ARG A 132 6.65 12.37 15.65
CA ARG A 132 5.92 13.61 15.30
C ARG A 132 4.98 13.44 14.11
N VAL A 133 4.39 12.24 13.95
CA VAL A 133 3.40 11.96 12.91
C VAL A 133 2.05 12.53 13.35
N ARG A 134 1.54 13.52 12.64
CA ARG A 134 0.28 14.20 12.98
C ARG A 134 -0.82 13.97 11.94
N GLN A 135 -0.45 13.56 10.74
CA GLN A 135 -1.36 13.31 9.63
C GLN A 135 -0.79 12.28 8.65
N GLY A 136 -1.66 11.55 7.97
CA GLY A 136 -1.34 10.62 6.90
C GLY A 136 -1.50 11.23 5.49
N PRO A 137 -1.03 10.52 4.47
CA PRO A 137 -0.22 9.31 4.56
C PRO A 137 1.22 9.61 4.99
N ALA A 138 1.78 8.76 5.84
CA ALA A 138 3.22 8.80 6.14
C ALA A 138 3.77 7.36 6.14
N ILE A 139 4.95 7.16 5.54
CA ILE A 139 5.61 5.86 5.46
C ILE A 139 6.98 6.03 6.09
N TYR A 140 7.25 5.28 7.14
CA TYR A 140 8.53 5.30 7.82
C TYR A 140 9.20 3.94 7.68
N PHE A 141 10.47 4.00 7.36
CA PHE A 141 11.32 2.81 7.27
C PHE A 141 12.24 2.81 8.47
N MET A 142 12.19 1.76 9.27
CA MET A 142 12.90 1.68 10.54
C MET A 142 13.88 0.52 10.55
N ASP A 143 14.99 0.75 11.27
CA ASP A 143 15.99 -0.27 11.55
C ASP A 143 15.63 -0.95 12.88
N PRO A 144 15.18 -2.20 12.88
CA PRO A 144 14.77 -2.87 14.11
C PRO A 144 15.96 -3.23 15.03
N LEU A 145 17.19 -3.21 14.51
CA LEU A 145 18.41 -3.50 15.27
C LEU A 145 19.08 -2.26 15.86
N ALA A 146 18.55 -1.06 15.56
CA ALA A 146 19.10 0.17 16.11
C ALA A 146 18.82 0.29 17.63
N GLU A 147 19.65 1.02 18.35
CA GLU A 147 19.51 1.26 19.79
C GLU A 147 18.16 1.90 20.16
N GLU A 148 17.65 2.80 19.33
CA GLU A 148 16.33 3.43 19.46
C GLU A 148 15.52 3.30 18.15
N PRO A 149 15.05 2.08 17.81
CA PRO A 149 14.49 1.81 16.49
C PRO A 149 13.23 2.64 16.18
N SER A 150 12.42 2.95 17.20
CA SER A 150 11.19 3.74 17.03
C SER A 150 11.41 5.23 16.86
N LYS A 151 12.61 5.76 17.14
CA LYS A 151 12.88 7.22 17.13
C LYS A 151 13.69 7.70 15.93
N LYS A 152 14.51 6.83 15.33
CA LYS A 152 15.43 7.22 14.25
C LYS A 152 15.18 6.39 12.99
N PRO A 153 14.17 6.72 12.19
CA PRO A 153 13.90 5.98 10.97
C PRO A 153 15.03 6.14 9.94
N LEU A 154 15.31 5.06 9.21
CA LEU A 154 16.23 5.04 8.07
C LEU A 154 15.82 6.01 6.97
N TYR A 155 14.49 6.14 6.76
CA TYR A 155 13.92 7.04 5.78
C TYR A 155 12.45 7.37 6.10
N LYS A 156 11.99 8.53 5.63
CA LYS A 156 10.60 8.99 5.81
C LYS A 156 10.02 9.45 4.49
N VAL A 157 8.77 9.08 4.25
CA VAL A 157 7.93 9.62 3.18
C VAL A 157 6.69 10.22 3.83
N THR A 158 6.46 11.50 3.67
CA THR A 158 5.35 12.23 4.31
C THR A 158 4.34 12.78 3.30
N SER A 159 4.36 12.26 2.08
CA SER A 159 3.44 12.64 1.01
C SER A 159 3.10 11.42 0.16
N TYR A 160 1.97 11.49 -0.53
CA TYR A 160 1.57 10.47 -1.49
C TYR A 160 2.70 10.14 -2.50
N LYS A 161 2.85 8.86 -2.79
CA LYS A 161 3.77 8.34 -3.81
C LYS A 161 3.02 7.38 -4.73
N SER A 162 3.19 7.53 -6.03
CA SER A 162 2.74 6.52 -7.00
C SER A 162 3.56 5.23 -6.85
N ALA A 163 3.04 4.12 -7.36
CA ALA A 163 3.72 2.82 -7.31
C ALA A 163 5.16 2.89 -7.85
N LYS A 164 5.37 3.53 -9.01
CA LYS A 164 6.70 3.71 -9.61
C LYS A 164 7.67 4.45 -8.68
N ASN A 165 7.21 5.53 -8.05
CA ASN A 165 8.06 6.31 -7.15
C ASN A 165 8.33 5.57 -5.84
N LEU A 166 7.34 4.85 -5.32
CA LEU A 166 7.47 4.05 -4.11
C LEU A 166 8.43 2.87 -4.32
N GLU A 167 8.39 2.21 -5.48
CA GLU A 167 9.33 1.14 -5.84
C GLU A 167 10.78 1.63 -5.78
N GLY A 168 11.06 2.83 -6.31
CA GLY A 168 12.39 3.44 -6.22
C GLY A 168 12.82 3.70 -4.77
N VAL A 169 11.89 4.17 -3.92
CA VAL A 169 12.15 4.37 -2.48
C VAL A 169 12.44 3.05 -1.79
N LEU A 170 11.63 2.01 -2.01
CA LEU A 170 11.82 0.68 -1.41
C LEU A 170 13.22 0.12 -1.74
N LYS A 171 13.62 0.15 -3.01
CA LYS A 171 14.95 -0.31 -3.45
C LYS A 171 16.08 0.49 -2.80
N MET A 172 15.95 1.81 -2.71
CA MET A 172 16.94 2.68 -2.07
C MET A 172 17.06 2.39 -0.57
N VAL A 173 15.92 2.25 0.11
CA VAL A 173 15.91 2.00 1.57
C VAL A 173 16.45 0.61 1.89
N PHE A 174 16.11 -0.40 1.11
CA PHE A 174 16.63 -1.74 1.31
C PHE A 174 18.16 -1.77 1.23
N LYS A 175 18.75 -1.10 0.24
CA LYS A 175 20.21 -0.95 0.16
C LYS A 175 20.84 -0.23 1.36
N ARG A 176 20.12 0.73 1.97
CA ARG A 176 20.59 1.39 3.20
C ARG A 176 20.53 0.43 4.39
N TRP A 177 19.47 -0.36 4.45
CA TRP A 177 19.31 -1.39 5.47
C TRP A 177 20.42 -2.45 5.38
N GLU A 178 20.73 -2.97 4.20
CA GLU A 178 21.82 -3.94 4.02
C GLU A 178 23.17 -3.41 4.53
N LYS A 179 23.43 -2.10 4.38
CA LYS A 179 24.63 -1.47 4.93
C LYS A 179 24.57 -1.32 6.45
N ALA A 180 23.39 -1.04 7.01
CA ALA A 180 23.21 -0.96 8.45
C ALA A 180 23.36 -2.34 9.09
N LEU A 181 22.75 -3.38 8.50
CA LEU A 181 22.81 -4.75 8.95
C LEU A 181 24.26 -5.25 9.08
N LYS A 182 25.12 -4.97 8.11
CA LYS A 182 26.54 -5.33 8.16
C LYS A 182 27.27 -4.71 9.36
N LYS A 183 26.89 -3.47 9.73
CA LYS A 183 27.49 -2.78 10.89
C LYS A 183 27.00 -3.34 12.24
N HIS A 184 25.83 -3.97 12.26
CA HIS A 184 25.32 -4.64 13.45
C HIS A 184 25.94 -6.03 13.66
N GLU A 185 26.49 -6.62 12.60
CA GLU A 185 27.14 -7.92 12.62
C GLU A 185 28.66 -7.83 12.86
N GLU A 186 29.28 -6.66 12.80
CA GLU A 186 30.68 -6.36 13.15
C GLU A 186 30.83 -6.08 14.65
#